data_d6c045185cb84cc3a59a54f221a75d5f
#
_entry.id   d6c045185cb84cc3a59a54f221a75d5f
#
_cell.length_a   1.000
_cell.length_b   1.000
_cell.length_c   1.000
_cell.angle_alpha   90.00
_cell.angle_beta   90.00
_cell.angle_gamma   90.00
#
_symmetry.space_group_name_H-M   'P 1'
#
loop_
_entity.id
_entity.type
_entity.pdbx_description
1 polymer ?
#
loop_
_entity_poly.entity_id
_entity_poly.type
_entity_poly.pdbx_seq_one_letter_code
_entity_poly.pdbx_strand_id
1 'polypeptide(L)'
;MIRAVSEALVDVIHQNTPDLGDWVVLHSLNSADTGPDTTKAALALLAVAPHPHLVNRPLVERAAGLVRAPLALRLHYLVTVFGAHDEAQTKIARIVQVFHTTPVIGRSMLQPPLSTAVDSIAVRLLSPSAEERNQIWSTLGRPGRLALFYEVDVAPVEVIEREGAGRVRTHRVGYEVLA
;
A
#
# COMPACT_ATOMS: atom_id res chain seq x y z
N MET A 1 -1.44 8.22 -6.88
CA MET A 1 -0.60 7.42 -5.96
C MET A 1 -1.23 6.08 -5.60
N ILE A 2 -2.40 5.99 -4.94
CA ILE A 2 -3.00 4.72 -4.47
C ILE A 2 -3.18 3.71 -5.62
N ARG A 3 -3.79 4.12 -6.73
CA ARG A 3 -3.96 3.26 -7.91
C ARG A 3 -2.62 2.74 -8.44
N ALA A 4 -1.60 3.59 -8.54
CA ALA A 4 -0.28 3.18 -9.00
C ALA A 4 0.39 2.17 -8.05
N VAL A 5 0.13 2.25 -6.73
CA VAL A 5 0.57 1.21 -5.78
C VAL A 5 -0.13 -0.12 -6.08
N SER A 6 -1.44 -0.11 -6.31
CA SER A 6 -2.18 -1.32 -6.66
C SER A 6 -1.68 -1.95 -7.97
N GLU A 7 -1.41 -1.13 -8.98
CA GLU A 7 -0.81 -1.56 -10.26
C GLU A 7 0.58 -2.16 -10.04
N ALA A 8 1.43 -1.53 -9.23
CA ALA A 8 2.76 -2.06 -8.91
C ALA A 8 2.71 -3.44 -8.22
N LEU A 9 1.73 -3.68 -7.34
CA LEU A 9 1.53 -5.00 -6.72
C LEU A 9 1.17 -6.06 -7.76
N VAL A 10 0.28 -5.72 -8.70
CA VAL A 10 -0.10 -6.61 -9.81
C VAL A 10 1.11 -6.89 -10.70
N ASP A 11 1.88 -5.87 -11.07
CA ASP A 11 3.07 -6.00 -11.90
C ASP A 11 4.12 -6.93 -11.26
N VAL A 12 4.35 -6.80 -9.95
CA VAL A 12 5.27 -7.69 -9.22
C VAL A 12 4.78 -9.15 -9.26
N ILE A 13 3.47 -9.39 -9.13
CA ILE A 13 2.94 -10.76 -9.27
C ILE A 13 3.17 -11.27 -10.68
N HIS A 14 2.80 -10.52 -11.72
CA HIS A 14 2.96 -10.94 -13.12
C HIS A 14 4.42 -11.19 -13.50
N GLN A 15 5.34 -10.32 -13.08
CA GLN A 15 6.79 -10.49 -13.34
C GLN A 15 7.36 -11.76 -12.70
N ASN A 16 6.82 -12.17 -11.56
CA ASN A 16 7.27 -13.38 -10.86
C ASN A 16 6.46 -14.64 -11.20
N THR A 17 5.43 -14.51 -12.05
CA THR A 17 4.60 -15.63 -12.55
C THR A 17 4.34 -15.51 -14.05
N PRO A 18 5.38 -15.41 -14.88
CA PRO A 18 5.23 -15.19 -16.34
C PRO A 18 4.51 -16.34 -17.05
N ASP A 19 4.54 -17.52 -16.48
CA ASP A 19 3.83 -18.72 -16.96
C ASP A 19 2.29 -18.61 -16.90
N LEU A 20 1.75 -17.69 -16.10
CA LEU A 20 0.32 -17.51 -15.91
C LEU A 20 -0.27 -16.31 -16.69
N GLY A 21 0.58 -15.48 -17.30
CA GLY A 21 0.17 -14.26 -18.03
C GLY A 21 -0.51 -13.24 -17.10
N ASP A 22 -1.48 -12.48 -17.64
CA ASP A 22 -2.19 -11.40 -16.92
C ASP A 22 -3.39 -11.97 -16.15
N TRP A 23 -3.12 -12.76 -15.14
CA TRP A 23 -4.12 -13.48 -14.38
C TRP A 23 -4.61 -12.77 -13.11
N VAL A 24 -3.93 -11.71 -12.66
CA VAL A 24 -4.34 -10.87 -11.52
C VAL A 24 -4.85 -9.54 -12.03
N VAL A 25 -6.03 -9.14 -11.57
CA VAL A 25 -6.66 -7.88 -11.97
C VAL A 25 -7.11 -7.06 -10.76
N LEU A 26 -7.11 -5.73 -10.90
CA LEU A 26 -7.72 -4.86 -9.90
C LEU A 26 -9.23 -4.95 -10.00
N HIS A 27 -9.89 -5.24 -8.88
CA HIS A 27 -11.34 -5.41 -8.84
C HIS A 27 -11.91 -4.98 -7.49
N SER A 28 -13.06 -4.30 -7.48
CA SER A 28 -13.67 -3.81 -6.24
C SER A 28 -14.27 -4.91 -5.37
N LEU A 29 -14.60 -6.06 -5.95
CA LEU A 29 -15.34 -7.15 -5.33
C LEU A 29 -16.75 -6.76 -4.82
N ASN A 30 -17.24 -5.60 -5.18
CA ASN A 30 -18.60 -5.20 -4.83
C ASN A 30 -19.62 -6.16 -5.47
N SER A 31 -20.74 -6.40 -4.77
CA SER A 31 -21.80 -7.29 -5.25
C SER A 31 -22.42 -6.85 -6.59
N ALA A 32 -22.40 -5.54 -6.88
CA ALA A 32 -22.86 -4.97 -8.14
C ALA A 32 -21.95 -5.30 -9.34
N ASP A 33 -20.68 -5.63 -9.11
CA ASP A 33 -19.74 -5.94 -10.16
C ASP A 33 -19.84 -7.43 -10.56
N THR A 34 -19.95 -7.69 -11.86
CA THR A 34 -19.67 -9.03 -12.38
C THR A 34 -18.22 -9.36 -12.06
N GLY A 35 -17.98 -10.46 -11.32
CA GLY A 35 -16.61 -10.88 -10.98
C GLY A 35 -15.73 -10.99 -12.23
N PRO A 36 -14.40 -10.96 -12.08
CA PRO A 36 -13.50 -11.23 -13.19
C PRO A 36 -13.77 -12.63 -13.76
N ASP A 37 -13.34 -12.87 -15.00
CA ASP A 37 -13.43 -14.19 -15.62
C ASP A 37 -12.98 -15.29 -14.67
N THR A 38 -13.61 -16.46 -14.80
CA THR A 38 -13.55 -17.59 -13.85
C THR A 38 -12.15 -18.12 -13.53
N THR A 39 -11.10 -17.61 -14.19
CA THR A 39 -9.71 -18.05 -13.98
C THR A 39 -8.80 -16.98 -13.39
N LYS A 40 -9.31 -15.76 -13.17
CA LYS A 40 -8.51 -14.63 -12.68
C LYS A 40 -8.56 -14.46 -11.17
N ALA A 41 -7.48 -13.91 -10.64
CA ALA A 41 -7.43 -13.41 -9.26
C ALA A 41 -7.83 -11.93 -9.23
N ALA A 42 -8.61 -11.56 -8.23
CA ALA A 42 -8.96 -10.17 -7.94
C ALA A 42 -8.09 -9.64 -6.80
N LEU A 43 -7.42 -8.52 -7.03
CA LEU A 43 -6.78 -7.70 -5.99
C LEU A 43 -7.71 -6.52 -5.69
N ALA A 44 -8.30 -6.52 -4.50
CA ALA A 44 -9.23 -5.49 -4.04
C ALA A 44 -8.62 -4.65 -2.93
N LEU A 45 -8.66 -3.33 -3.06
CA LEU A 45 -8.34 -2.41 -1.98
C LEU A 45 -9.54 -2.29 -1.05
N LEU A 46 -9.36 -2.65 0.22
CA LEU A 46 -10.40 -2.62 1.25
C LEU A 46 -10.40 -1.31 2.04
N ALA A 47 -9.22 -0.82 2.42
CA ALA A 47 -9.09 0.36 3.25
C ALA A 47 -7.78 1.12 2.99
N VAL A 48 -7.83 2.41 3.28
CA VAL A 48 -6.70 3.34 3.24
C VAL A 48 -6.62 4.03 4.58
N ALA A 49 -5.46 3.97 5.23
CA ALA A 49 -5.21 4.65 6.50
C ALA A 49 -3.87 5.39 6.46
N PRO A 50 -3.67 6.42 7.28
CA PRO A 50 -2.35 6.98 7.53
C PRO A 50 -1.46 5.91 8.19
N HIS A 51 -0.17 5.91 7.86
CA HIS A 51 0.77 4.99 8.50
C HIS A 51 0.95 5.35 9.99
N PRO A 52 0.67 4.44 10.95
CA PRO A 52 0.52 4.79 12.37
C PRO A 52 1.77 5.42 13.00
N HIS A 53 2.95 5.02 12.55
CA HIS A 53 4.22 5.52 13.08
C HIS A 53 4.77 6.75 12.34
N LEU A 54 4.15 7.17 11.23
CA LEU A 54 4.65 8.25 10.37
C LEU A 54 3.67 9.43 10.26
N VAL A 55 2.54 9.38 10.96
CA VAL A 55 1.50 10.42 10.95
C VAL A 55 2.01 11.75 11.53
N ASN A 56 2.79 11.68 12.61
CA ASN A 56 3.21 12.84 13.38
C ASN A 56 4.67 13.23 13.11
N ARG A 57 5.12 13.09 11.87
CA ARG A 57 6.46 13.59 11.50
C ARG A 57 6.53 15.12 11.69
N PRO A 58 7.64 15.62 12.25
CA PRO A 58 7.84 17.07 12.37
C PRO A 58 7.83 17.73 10.99
N LEU A 59 7.57 19.04 10.98
CA LEU A 59 7.72 19.83 9.77
C LEU A 59 9.18 19.79 9.33
N VAL A 60 9.38 19.67 8.03
CA VAL A 60 10.72 19.67 7.42
C VAL A 60 11.01 21.08 6.93
N GLU A 61 12.16 21.64 7.33
CA GLU A 61 12.62 22.94 6.88
C GLU A 61 13.09 22.85 5.42
N ARG A 62 12.58 23.71 4.57
CA ARG A 62 13.00 23.85 3.17
C ARG A 62 13.37 25.29 2.88
N ALA A 63 14.03 25.54 1.74
CA ALA A 63 14.39 26.89 1.29
C ALA A 63 13.18 27.86 1.26
N ALA A 64 11.97 27.34 1.05
CA ALA A 64 10.71 28.09 1.05
C ALA A 64 10.01 28.16 2.43
N GLY A 65 10.60 27.57 3.50
CA GLY A 65 10.02 27.54 4.85
C GLY A 65 9.71 26.11 5.32
N LEU A 66 9.00 26.00 6.45
CA LEU A 66 8.61 24.73 7.05
C LEU A 66 7.51 24.05 6.22
N VAL A 67 7.79 22.84 5.74
CA VAL A 67 6.87 22.04 4.92
C VAL A 67 6.52 20.74 5.66
N ARG A 68 5.27 20.32 5.54
CA ARG A 68 4.83 19.04 6.09
C ARG A 68 5.50 17.89 5.34
N ALA A 69 6.00 16.89 6.08
CA ALA A 69 6.51 15.65 5.49
C ALA A 69 5.43 14.97 4.61
N PRO A 70 5.81 14.30 3.52
CA PRO A 70 4.88 13.57 2.68
C PRO A 70 4.09 12.53 3.50
N LEU A 71 2.82 12.33 3.16
CA LEU A 71 1.95 11.41 3.86
C LEU A 71 2.34 9.96 3.53
N ALA A 72 2.74 9.22 4.56
CA ALA A 72 2.88 7.77 4.47
C ALA A 72 1.52 7.09 4.65
N LEU A 73 1.24 6.10 3.84
CA LEU A 73 -0.04 5.40 3.82
C LEU A 73 0.12 3.93 4.20
N ARG A 74 -0.91 3.41 4.83
CA ARG A 74 -1.17 1.99 5.03
C ARG A 74 -2.41 1.60 4.25
N LEU A 75 -2.26 0.61 3.39
CA LEU A 75 -3.32 0.11 2.51
C LEU A 75 -3.63 -1.34 2.89
N HIS A 76 -4.91 -1.68 2.93
CA HIS A 76 -5.36 -3.05 3.21
C HIS A 76 -5.94 -3.64 1.94
N TYR A 77 -5.43 -4.79 1.54
CA TYR A 77 -5.86 -5.50 0.35
C TYR A 77 -6.42 -6.88 0.68
N LEU A 78 -7.38 -7.28 -0.13
CA LEU A 78 -7.87 -8.64 -0.21
C LEU A 78 -7.53 -9.20 -1.59
N VAL A 79 -7.00 -10.42 -1.63
CA VAL A 79 -6.76 -11.16 -2.87
C VAL A 79 -7.58 -12.44 -2.83
N THR A 80 -8.40 -12.67 -3.84
CA THR A 80 -9.17 -13.90 -3.99
C THR A 80 -9.10 -14.39 -5.43
N VAL A 81 -9.19 -15.70 -5.63
CA VAL A 81 -9.18 -16.33 -6.95
C VAL A 81 -10.57 -16.84 -7.29
N PHE A 82 -10.99 -16.59 -8.52
CA PHE A 82 -12.23 -17.13 -9.08
C PHE A 82 -11.91 -18.43 -9.85
N GLY A 83 -12.82 -19.40 -9.83
CA GLY A 83 -12.64 -20.68 -10.50
C GLY A 83 -12.76 -21.89 -9.59
N ALA A 84 -12.28 -23.04 -10.03
CA ALA A 84 -12.28 -24.27 -9.28
C ALA A 84 -11.40 -24.18 -8.03
N HIS A 85 -11.76 -24.90 -6.97
CA HIS A 85 -11.11 -24.75 -5.67
C HIS A 85 -9.62 -25.16 -5.67
N ASP A 86 -9.27 -26.21 -6.39
CA ASP A 86 -7.90 -26.69 -6.56
C ASP A 86 -7.02 -25.70 -7.33
N GLU A 87 -7.55 -25.13 -8.40
CA GLU A 87 -6.89 -24.07 -9.16
C GLU A 87 -6.70 -22.80 -8.31
N ALA A 88 -7.72 -22.43 -7.53
CA ALA A 88 -7.64 -21.31 -6.62
C ALA A 88 -6.55 -21.49 -5.56
N GLN A 89 -6.40 -22.69 -4.98
CA GLN A 89 -5.34 -23.00 -4.02
C GLN A 89 -3.95 -22.85 -4.66
N THR A 90 -3.76 -23.37 -5.87
CA THR A 90 -2.48 -23.26 -6.60
C THR A 90 -2.11 -21.82 -6.87
N LYS A 91 -3.04 -21.00 -7.34
CA LYS A 91 -2.82 -19.59 -7.62
C LYS A 91 -2.57 -18.77 -6.34
N ILE A 92 -3.31 -19.02 -5.27
CA ILE A 92 -3.10 -18.40 -3.96
C ILE A 92 -1.70 -18.72 -3.43
N ALA A 93 -1.22 -19.96 -3.55
CA ALA A 93 0.12 -20.34 -3.13
C ALA A 93 1.20 -19.56 -3.90
N ARG A 94 1.00 -19.33 -5.20
CA ARG A 94 1.92 -18.49 -6.02
C ARG A 94 2.00 -17.06 -5.50
N ILE A 95 0.87 -16.42 -5.17
CA ILE A 95 0.87 -15.06 -4.61
C ILE A 95 1.60 -15.00 -3.27
N VAL A 96 1.34 -15.98 -2.38
CA VAL A 96 2.06 -16.08 -1.10
C VAL A 96 3.56 -16.17 -1.33
N GLN A 97 4.00 -17.01 -2.26
CA GLN A 97 5.41 -17.19 -2.59
C GLN A 97 6.03 -15.88 -3.12
N VAL A 98 5.35 -15.17 -4.02
CA VAL A 98 5.83 -13.89 -4.58
C VAL A 98 6.08 -12.85 -3.47
N PHE A 99 5.11 -12.60 -2.62
CA PHE A 99 5.28 -11.61 -1.55
C PHE A 99 6.11 -12.11 -0.37
N HIS A 100 6.31 -13.41 -0.22
CA HIS A 100 7.27 -13.95 0.72
C HIS A 100 8.71 -13.72 0.24
N THR A 101 8.98 -13.89 -1.05
CA THR A 101 10.32 -13.68 -1.63
C THR A 101 10.62 -12.19 -1.89
N THR A 102 9.59 -11.39 -2.12
CA THR A 102 9.71 -9.94 -2.38
C THR A 102 8.82 -9.16 -1.41
N PRO A 103 9.11 -9.19 -0.09
CA PRO A 103 8.28 -8.51 0.91
C PRO A 103 8.43 -6.99 0.87
N VAL A 104 9.49 -6.48 0.24
CA VAL A 104 9.74 -5.04 0.06
C VAL A 104 10.01 -4.76 -1.41
N ILE A 105 9.14 -3.97 -2.02
CA ILE A 105 9.29 -3.48 -3.39
C ILE A 105 10.02 -2.14 -3.30
N GLY A 106 11.31 -2.15 -3.62
CA GLY A 106 12.16 -0.96 -3.58
C GLY A 106 11.92 -0.05 -4.79
N ARG A 107 12.36 1.20 -4.67
CA ARG A 107 12.21 2.24 -5.68
C ARG A 107 12.65 1.82 -7.09
N SER A 108 13.71 1.02 -7.21
CA SER A 108 14.21 0.52 -8.49
C SER A 108 13.27 -0.41 -9.23
N MET A 109 12.30 -1.00 -8.52
CA MET A 109 11.28 -1.88 -9.08
C MET A 109 9.98 -1.13 -9.44
N LEU A 110 9.87 0.14 -9.04
CA LEU A 110 8.69 0.97 -9.25
C LEU A 110 8.80 1.75 -10.55
N GLN A 111 7.69 1.84 -11.28
CA GLN A 111 7.61 2.64 -12.51
C GLN A 111 7.27 4.12 -12.20
N PRO A 112 7.72 5.08 -13.02
CA PRO A 112 7.23 6.46 -12.94
C PRO A 112 5.69 6.54 -13.17
N PRO A 113 4.98 7.42 -12.49
CA PRO A 113 5.46 8.44 -11.55
C PRO A 113 5.66 7.94 -10.10
N LEU A 114 5.37 6.66 -9.80
CA LEU A 114 5.42 6.14 -8.44
C LEU A 114 6.84 6.16 -7.86
N SER A 115 7.85 5.79 -8.65
CA SER A 115 9.27 5.80 -8.25
C SER A 115 9.81 7.18 -7.87
N THR A 116 9.13 8.27 -8.25
CA THR A 116 9.52 9.63 -7.84
C THR A 116 8.90 10.05 -6.52
N ALA A 117 7.80 9.43 -6.11
CA ALA A 117 7.02 9.80 -4.93
C ALA A 117 7.15 8.79 -3.78
N VAL A 118 7.51 7.54 -4.07
CA VAL A 118 7.57 6.42 -3.12
C VAL A 118 8.98 5.83 -3.14
N ASP A 119 9.54 5.64 -1.96
CA ASP A 119 10.84 5.01 -1.76
C ASP A 119 10.74 3.49 -1.74
N SER A 120 9.77 2.99 -0.99
CA SER A 120 9.52 1.55 -0.89
C SER A 120 8.06 1.24 -0.54
N ILE A 121 7.64 0.04 -0.89
CA ILE A 121 6.35 -0.54 -0.54
C ILE A 121 6.63 -1.85 0.19
N ALA A 122 6.25 -1.92 1.47
CA ALA A 122 6.37 -3.14 2.26
C ALA A 122 5.03 -3.89 2.28
N VAL A 123 5.07 -5.18 1.98
CA VAL A 123 3.88 -6.05 1.88
C VAL A 123 3.92 -7.09 2.98
N ARG A 124 2.88 -7.17 3.79
CA ARG A 124 2.76 -8.14 4.90
C ARG A 124 1.46 -8.93 4.80
N LEU A 125 1.58 -10.25 4.89
CA LEU A 125 0.42 -11.13 4.99
C LEU A 125 -0.22 -10.97 6.38
N LEU A 126 -1.53 -10.73 6.40
CA LEU A 126 -2.34 -10.68 7.62
C LEU A 126 -3.10 -11.99 7.82
N SER A 127 -3.38 -12.29 9.09
CA SER A 127 -4.23 -13.41 9.48
C SER A 127 -5.43 -12.90 10.30
N PRO A 128 -6.43 -12.26 9.67
CA PRO A 128 -7.61 -11.82 10.40
C PRO A 128 -8.37 -13.01 10.98
N SER A 129 -9.05 -12.77 12.10
CA SER A 129 -9.92 -13.76 12.73
C SER A 129 -11.05 -14.22 11.81
N ALA A 130 -11.71 -15.32 12.16
CA ALA A 130 -12.85 -15.79 11.38
C ALA A 130 -14.00 -14.78 11.36
N GLU A 131 -14.20 -14.05 12.47
CA GLU A 131 -15.22 -13.01 12.58
C GLU A 131 -14.91 -11.83 11.67
N GLU A 132 -13.68 -11.30 11.69
CA GLU A 132 -13.25 -10.20 10.83
C GLU A 132 -13.39 -10.59 9.35
N ARG A 133 -12.99 -11.80 8.98
CA ARG A 133 -13.18 -12.30 7.59
C ARG A 133 -14.65 -12.34 7.19
N ASN A 134 -15.52 -12.85 8.06
CA ASN A 134 -16.96 -12.89 7.80
C ASN A 134 -17.54 -11.50 7.66
N GLN A 135 -17.12 -10.55 8.49
CA GLN A 135 -17.55 -9.16 8.43
C GLN A 135 -17.12 -8.49 7.11
N ILE A 136 -15.89 -8.71 6.66
CA ILE A 136 -15.40 -8.20 5.37
C ILE A 136 -16.26 -8.74 4.22
N TRP A 137 -16.47 -10.06 4.14
CA TRP A 137 -17.28 -10.66 3.07
C TRP A 137 -18.73 -10.22 3.12
N SER A 138 -19.31 -10.07 4.30
CA SER A 138 -20.66 -9.55 4.48
C SER A 138 -20.78 -8.10 3.97
N THR A 139 -19.79 -7.26 4.28
CA THR A 139 -19.76 -5.86 3.79
C THR A 139 -19.65 -5.79 2.26
N LEU A 140 -18.91 -6.73 1.65
CA LEU A 140 -18.81 -6.83 0.19
C LEU A 140 -20.08 -7.40 -0.46
N GLY A 141 -21.05 -7.89 0.33
CA GLY A 141 -22.27 -8.52 -0.16
C GLY A 141 -22.04 -9.81 -0.94
N ARG A 142 -20.96 -10.54 -0.63
CA ARG A 142 -20.55 -11.77 -1.31
C ARG A 142 -20.36 -12.93 -0.34
N PRO A 143 -20.60 -14.17 -0.76
CA PRO A 143 -20.26 -15.33 0.04
C PRO A 143 -18.74 -15.39 0.28
N GLY A 144 -18.34 -15.81 1.48
CA GLY A 144 -16.95 -15.99 1.85
C GLY A 144 -16.23 -16.99 0.92
N ARG A 145 -15.00 -16.66 0.54
CA ARG A 145 -14.14 -17.46 -0.34
C ARG A 145 -12.74 -17.56 0.24
N LEU A 146 -11.94 -18.47 -0.31
CA LEU A 146 -10.52 -18.52 -0.04
C LEU A 146 -9.88 -17.19 -0.46
N ALA A 147 -9.25 -16.51 0.49
CA ALA A 147 -8.64 -15.20 0.26
C ALA A 147 -7.41 -14.99 1.14
N LEU A 148 -6.50 -14.14 0.64
CA LEU A 148 -5.38 -13.58 1.38
C LEU A 148 -5.69 -12.15 1.75
N PHE A 149 -5.19 -11.73 2.91
CA PHE A 149 -5.29 -10.35 3.37
C PHE A 149 -3.90 -9.79 3.53
N TYR A 150 -3.65 -8.64 2.93
CA TYR A 150 -2.35 -7.98 2.98
C TYR A 150 -2.46 -6.58 3.56
N GLU A 151 -1.50 -6.24 4.39
CA GLU A 151 -1.21 -4.88 4.79
C GLU A 151 -0.02 -4.39 3.96
N VAL A 152 -0.16 -3.22 3.37
CA VAL A 152 0.82 -2.62 2.47
C VAL A 152 1.17 -1.24 2.99
N ASP A 153 2.39 -1.08 3.50
CA ASP A 153 2.93 0.19 3.95
C ASP A 153 3.66 0.88 2.81
N VAL A 154 3.26 2.10 2.52
CA VAL A 154 3.85 2.93 1.46
C VAL A 154 4.71 4.00 2.10
N ALA A 155 6.03 3.86 1.95
CA ALA A 155 7.00 4.83 2.42
C ALA A 155 7.23 5.91 1.34
N PRO A 156 6.92 7.19 1.62
CA PRO A 156 7.20 8.27 0.69
C PRO A 156 8.72 8.50 0.60
N VAL A 157 9.18 9.04 -0.53
CA VAL A 157 10.56 9.49 -0.69
C VAL A 157 10.87 10.54 0.36
N GLU A 158 11.89 10.31 1.16
CA GLU A 158 12.40 11.33 2.07
C GLU A 158 13.03 12.45 1.26
N VAL A 159 12.56 13.67 1.51
CA VAL A 159 13.18 14.84 0.89
C VAL A 159 14.44 15.15 1.68
N ILE A 160 15.57 14.69 1.14
CA ILE A 160 16.89 15.06 1.67
C ILE A 160 17.10 16.54 1.35
N GLU A 161 17.10 17.37 2.37
CA GLU A 161 17.43 18.79 2.22
C GLU A 161 18.91 18.96 1.91
N ARG A 162 19.17 19.78 0.89
CA ARG A 162 20.49 20.39 0.75
C ARG A 162 20.58 21.50 1.79
N GLU A 163 21.62 21.47 2.60
CA GLU A 163 21.97 22.51 3.55
C GLU A 163 21.90 23.89 2.89
N GLY A 164 21.09 24.79 3.42
CA GLY A 164 20.96 26.14 2.88
C GLY A 164 20.01 27.08 3.63
N ALA A 165 19.13 26.55 4.46
CA ALA A 165 18.25 27.41 5.27
C ALA A 165 18.94 27.79 6.57
N GLY A 166 19.24 29.06 6.75
CA GLY A 166 19.85 29.57 7.96
C GLY A 166 18.99 29.32 9.19
N ARG A 167 19.45 28.45 10.08
CA ARG A 167 18.83 28.29 11.40
C ARG A 167 18.81 29.60 12.14
N VAL A 168 17.68 29.98 12.73
CA VAL A 168 17.64 31.03 13.74
C VAL A 168 18.58 30.62 14.89
N ARG A 169 19.77 31.20 14.92
CA ARG A 169 20.81 30.86 15.90
C ARG A 169 20.58 31.49 17.26
N THR A 170 19.82 32.59 17.31
CA THR A 170 19.47 33.29 18.56
C THR A 170 18.17 34.06 18.39
N HIS A 171 17.31 34.05 19.40
CA HIS A 171 16.26 35.06 19.56
C HIS A 171 16.44 35.75 20.90
N ARG A 172 16.20 37.05 20.95
CA ARG A 172 16.27 37.87 22.16
C ARG A 172 14.86 38.18 22.61
N VAL A 173 14.50 37.70 23.79
CA VAL A 173 13.22 38.06 24.42
C VAL A 173 13.50 39.29 25.31
N GLY A 174 12.91 40.44 24.96
CA GLY A 174 12.90 41.65 25.79
C GLY A 174 11.62 41.66 26.62
N TYR A 175 11.74 41.80 27.93
CA TYR A 175 10.59 42.08 28.79
C TYR A 175 10.60 43.58 29.12
N GLU A 176 9.51 44.26 28.81
CA GLU A 176 9.27 45.63 29.24
C GLU A 176 8.42 45.54 30.53
N VAL A 177 8.98 46.02 31.64
CA VAL A 177 8.25 46.15 32.88
C VAL A 177 7.54 47.51 32.83
N LEU A 178 6.24 47.47 32.66
CA LEU A 178 5.39 48.66 32.81
C LEU A 178 5.33 49.01 34.30
N ALA A 179 5.82 50.19 34.66
CA ALA A 179 5.76 50.80 35.99
C ALA A 179 4.38 51.39 36.26
#